data_a5d9cdbe9f2aa56a045cc2e9560facea
#
_entry.id   a5d9cdbe9f2aa56a045cc2e9560facea
#
_cell.length_a   1.000
_cell.length_b   1.000
_cell.length_c   1.000
_cell.angle_alpha   90.00
_cell.angle_beta   90.00
_cell.angle_gamma   90.00
#
_symmetry.space_group_name_H-M   'P 1'
#
loop_
_entity.id
_entity.type
_entity.pdbx_description
1 polymer ?
#
loop_
_entity_poly.entity_id
_entity_poly.type
_entity_poly.pdbx_seq_one_letter_code
_entity_poly.pdbx_strand_id
1 'polypeptide(L)'
;MRTRIDHIRIPIAAVAAIAVALVAVALGCGSSGDNTATAQPTTSARTTNPAPVHGPYSPTIDPANFVSGVDNRYLPYKPGTTLVYKGVAENGTTPQADVEFVTHKTKRILGVDATVVLDKVSSRGAPIERTYDWYAQDRQGNVWYFGEDASEFKHGHYVKASDSWEAGVDGAPPGIVMEAHPKQGDAYRQEYYPGHALDKGKVLGTAGPIKVPFRIFGTTLSTVETSGLEPGAAEKKYYAAGVGNVLERVVKGNHERFALVSVSP
;
A
#
# COMPACT_ATOMS: atom_id res chain seq x y z
N MET A 1 -23.61 14.41 -27.55
CA MET A 1 -23.69 13.98 -26.16
C MET A 1 -22.38 13.24 -25.86
N ARG A 2 -21.37 13.96 -25.32
CA ARG A 2 -20.04 13.38 -25.03
C ARG A 2 -20.08 12.90 -23.59
N THR A 3 -20.09 11.61 -23.43
CA THR A 3 -19.94 10.93 -22.13
C THR A 3 -18.50 11.22 -21.63
N ARG A 4 -18.37 11.97 -20.57
CA ARG A 4 -17.14 12.01 -19.77
C ARG A 4 -16.96 10.61 -19.21
N ILE A 5 -15.86 10.00 -19.57
CA ILE A 5 -15.39 8.78 -18.93
C ILE A 5 -14.48 9.29 -17.81
N ASP A 6 -15.04 9.46 -16.62
CA ASP A 6 -14.27 9.71 -15.41
C ASP A 6 -13.64 8.37 -15.02
N HIS A 7 -12.36 8.20 -15.34
CA HIS A 7 -11.56 7.08 -14.89
C HIS A 7 -10.90 7.50 -13.60
N ILE A 8 -11.48 7.08 -12.48
CA ILE A 8 -10.81 7.14 -11.19
C ILE A 8 -10.59 5.70 -10.79
N ARG A 9 -9.35 5.23 -10.84
CA ARG A 9 -8.89 4.17 -9.97
C ARG A 9 -8.86 4.77 -8.57
N ILE A 10 -9.08 3.96 -7.52
CA ILE A 10 -8.38 4.22 -6.28
C ILE A 10 -6.95 3.75 -6.58
N PRO A 11 -6.04 4.64 -7.00
CA PRO A 11 -4.64 4.32 -6.87
C PRO A 11 -4.43 4.19 -5.36
N ILE A 12 -3.44 3.48 -4.96
CA ILE A 12 -2.80 3.78 -3.70
C ILE A 12 -2.31 5.22 -3.87
N ALA A 13 -3.16 6.20 -3.65
CA ALA A 13 -3.01 7.65 -3.67
C ALA A 13 -3.81 8.41 -4.74
N ALA A 14 -4.59 9.30 -4.29
CA ALA A 14 -4.97 10.65 -4.69
C ALA A 14 -6.45 10.97 -4.78
N VAL A 15 -6.90 11.95 -4.05
CA VAL A 15 -7.86 13.00 -4.47
C VAL A 15 -7.72 14.28 -3.66
N ALA A 16 -7.91 15.38 -4.35
CA ALA A 16 -7.71 16.76 -3.95
C ALA A 16 -8.59 17.26 -2.79
N ALA A 17 -8.00 18.19 -2.03
CA ALA A 17 -8.51 18.85 -0.86
C ALA A 17 -9.74 19.76 -1.11
N ILE A 18 -10.64 19.79 -0.11
CA ILE A 18 -11.38 21.01 0.27
C ILE A 18 -11.22 21.17 1.78
N ALA A 19 -10.63 22.29 2.17
CA ALA A 19 -10.39 22.69 3.55
C ALA A 19 -11.67 23.21 4.21
N VAL A 20 -11.93 22.80 5.46
CA VAL A 20 -12.70 23.58 6.42
C VAL A 20 -12.04 23.45 7.78
N ALA A 21 -11.64 24.60 8.33
CA ALA A 21 -11.13 24.77 9.68
C ALA A 21 -12.28 24.80 10.69
N LEU A 22 -11.99 24.37 11.96
CA LEU A 22 -12.45 25.04 13.18
C LEU A 22 -12.01 24.33 14.47
N VAL A 23 -11.12 25.03 15.18
CA VAL A 23 -11.20 25.51 16.58
C VAL A 23 -11.15 24.51 17.74
N ALA A 24 -10.14 24.79 18.55
CA ALA A 24 -9.80 24.20 19.85
C ALA A 24 -10.72 24.63 20.98
N VAL A 25 -10.77 23.83 22.05
CA VAL A 25 -10.84 24.32 23.45
C VAL A 25 -10.13 23.35 24.39
N ALA A 26 -9.32 23.93 25.28
CA ALA A 26 -8.54 23.28 26.32
C ALA A 26 -9.31 23.20 27.66
N LEU A 27 -8.73 22.44 28.58
CA LEU A 27 -8.62 22.65 30.01
C LEU A 27 -8.97 21.41 30.86
N GLY A 28 -8.04 21.07 31.76
CA GLY A 28 -8.32 20.72 33.12
C GLY A 28 -7.29 19.78 33.79
N CYS A 29 -6.52 20.36 34.72
CA CYS A 29 -5.55 19.70 35.60
C CYS A 29 -6.17 18.78 36.62
N GLY A 30 -5.37 17.81 37.16
CA GLY A 30 -5.63 17.14 38.43
C GLY A 30 -4.50 16.16 38.79
N SER A 31 -3.70 16.52 39.79
CA SER A 31 -2.58 15.76 40.35
C SER A 31 -3.02 14.80 41.48
N SER A 32 -2.24 13.74 41.67
CA SER A 32 -1.72 13.17 42.95
C SER A 32 -1.45 11.68 42.73
N GLY A 33 -0.40 11.22 42.90
CA GLY A 33 0.61 10.59 43.68
C GLY A 33 0.17 9.32 44.40
N ASP A 34 0.87 8.20 44.11
CA ASP A 34 1.40 7.31 45.14
C ASP A 34 2.41 6.31 44.57
N ASN A 35 3.55 6.21 45.25
CA ASN A 35 4.62 5.27 45.03
C ASN A 35 4.25 3.88 45.57
N THR A 36 4.35 2.86 44.71
CA THR A 36 4.60 1.50 45.21
C THR A 36 5.49 0.77 44.21
N ALA A 37 6.69 0.47 44.63
CA ALA A 37 7.63 -0.37 43.91
C ALA A 37 7.12 -1.80 43.86
N THR A 38 6.95 -2.37 42.69
CA THR A 38 6.73 -3.81 42.53
C THR A 38 7.33 -4.30 41.20
N ALA A 39 8.22 -5.29 41.35
CA ALA A 39 8.70 -6.27 40.38
C ALA A 39 8.63 -5.89 38.87
N GLN A 40 9.80 -5.76 38.26
CA GLN A 40 9.96 -5.74 36.82
C GLN A 40 9.38 -7.01 36.17
N PRO A 41 8.39 -6.92 35.33
CA PRO A 41 8.13 -7.96 34.35
C PRO A 41 9.21 -7.85 33.27
N THR A 42 9.84 -8.96 32.94
CA THR A 42 10.69 -9.12 31.75
C THR A 42 9.85 -8.72 30.54
N THR A 43 9.99 -7.49 30.07
CA THR A 43 9.38 -6.99 28.85
C THR A 43 10.03 -7.75 27.70
N SER A 44 9.33 -8.76 27.20
CA SER A 44 9.49 -9.16 25.80
C SER A 44 9.43 -7.88 24.97
N ALA A 45 10.51 -7.56 24.25
CA ALA A 45 10.58 -6.37 23.43
C ALA A 45 9.39 -6.40 22.47
N ARG A 46 8.38 -5.58 22.75
CA ARG A 46 7.27 -5.35 21.85
C ARG A 46 7.90 -4.69 20.63
N THR A 47 8.01 -5.39 19.51
CA THR A 47 8.39 -4.79 18.22
C THR A 47 7.46 -3.59 18.00
N THR A 48 8.02 -2.39 18.12
CA THR A 48 7.25 -1.17 17.87
C THR A 48 6.90 -1.13 16.41
N ASN A 49 5.61 -0.91 16.09
CA ASN A 49 5.16 -0.68 14.72
C ASN A 49 5.95 0.50 14.13
N PRO A 50 6.76 0.31 13.08
CA PRO A 50 7.61 1.37 12.55
C PRO A 50 6.85 2.42 11.74
N ALA A 51 5.60 2.16 11.36
CA ALA A 51 4.74 3.08 10.61
C ALA A 51 3.36 3.28 11.29
N PRO A 52 3.28 3.76 12.55
CA PRO A 52 2.03 3.85 13.30
C PRO A 52 1.04 4.81 12.65
N VAL A 53 -0.26 4.44 12.61
CA VAL A 53 -1.32 5.24 11.97
C VAL A 53 -1.72 6.49 12.76
N HIS A 54 -1.28 6.61 14.01
CA HIS A 54 -1.57 7.74 14.89
C HIS A 54 -0.29 8.46 15.33
N GLY A 55 -0.42 9.74 15.68
CA GLY A 55 0.68 10.57 16.15
C GLY A 55 1.60 11.10 15.04
N PRO A 56 2.66 11.81 15.41
CA PRO A 56 3.69 12.27 14.48
C PRO A 56 4.35 11.09 13.77
N TYR A 57 4.68 11.27 12.51
CA TYR A 57 5.31 10.24 11.69
C TYR A 57 6.50 10.81 10.92
N SER A 58 7.68 10.40 11.32
CA SER A 58 8.95 10.76 10.69
C SER A 58 9.96 9.63 10.99
N PRO A 59 9.86 8.49 10.28
CA PRO A 59 10.75 7.37 10.51
C PRO A 59 12.19 7.74 10.13
N THR A 60 13.14 7.28 10.94
CA THR A 60 14.56 7.36 10.55
C THR A 60 14.88 6.20 9.64
N ILE A 61 15.31 6.51 8.43
CA ILE A 61 15.76 5.52 7.45
C ILE A 61 17.27 5.36 7.52
N ASP A 62 17.70 4.25 8.08
CA ASP A 62 19.10 3.82 8.05
C ASP A 62 19.29 2.80 6.92
N PRO A 63 20.02 3.13 5.84
CA PRO A 63 20.24 2.20 4.74
C PRO A 63 20.88 0.87 5.15
N ALA A 64 21.67 0.84 6.23
CA ALA A 64 22.26 -0.39 6.76
C ALA A 64 21.22 -1.35 7.33
N ASN A 65 20.02 -0.88 7.61
CA ASN A 65 18.90 -1.72 8.09
C ASN A 65 18.11 -2.40 6.96
N PHE A 66 18.47 -2.17 5.71
CA PHE A 66 17.78 -2.77 4.57
C PHE A 66 18.59 -3.91 3.96
N VAL A 67 17.87 -4.85 3.34
CA VAL A 67 18.46 -5.99 2.62
C VAL A 67 18.27 -5.83 1.11
N SER A 68 19.06 -6.57 0.34
CA SER A 68 18.89 -6.61 -1.11
C SER A 68 17.66 -7.45 -1.48
N GLY A 69 16.76 -6.85 -2.27
CA GLY A 69 15.51 -7.49 -2.72
C GLY A 69 14.41 -7.55 -1.66
N VAL A 70 13.28 -8.13 -2.06
CA VAL A 70 12.07 -8.28 -1.22
C VAL A 70 11.63 -9.73 -1.27
N ASP A 71 11.79 -10.46 -0.16
CA ASP A 71 11.42 -11.88 -0.01
C ASP A 71 10.37 -12.13 1.09
N ASN A 72 9.68 -11.07 1.52
CA ASN A 72 8.62 -11.16 2.51
C ASN A 72 7.61 -12.26 2.14
N ARG A 73 7.18 -13.00 3.14
CA ARG A 73 6.28 -14.16 2.96
C ARG A 73 4.99 -13.84 2.18
N TYR A 74 4.41 -12.65 2.39
CA TYR A 74 3.14 -12.25 1.81
C TYR A 74 3.27 -11.24 0.67
N LEU A 75 4.46 -10.70 0.46
CA LEU A 75 4.75 -9.78 -0.65
C LEU A 75 6.17 -10.03 -1.20
N PRO A 76 6.40 -11.18 -1.85
CA PRO A 76 7.71 -11.51 -2.41
C PRO A 76 7.86 -10.88 -3.80
N TYR A 77 8.58 -9.76 -3.89
CA TYR A 77 8.91 -9.12 -5.16
C TYR A 77 10.24 -9.64 -5.70
N LYS A 78 10.23 -10.88 -6.21
CA LYS A 78 11.41 -11.50 -6.82
C LYS A 78 11.63 -10.96 -8.23
N PRO A 79 12.79 -10.36 -8.56
CA PRO A 79 13.08 -9.84 -9.89
C PRO A 79 12.87 -10.87 -11.01
N GLY A 80 12.23 -10.44 -12.12
CA GLY A 80 11.82 -11.27 -13.23
C GLY A 80 10.37 -11.76 -13.14
N THR A 81 9.77 -11.78 -11.94
CA THR A 81 8.39 -12.26 -11.77
C THR A 81 7.39 -11.30 -12.40
N THR A 82 6.45 -11.86 -13.14
CA THR A 82 5.27 -11.14 -13.66
C THR A 82 4.01 -11.73 -13.04
N LEU A 83 3.18 -10.85 -12.46
CA LEU A 83 1.85 -11.18 -11.99
C LEU A 83 0.83 -10.53 -12.93
N VAL A 84 -0.18 -11.29 -13.35
CA VAL A 84 -1.26 -10.79 -14.21
C VAL A 84 -2.58 -10.91 -13.47
N TYR A 85 -3.28 -9.79 -13.39
CA TYR A 85 -4.61 -9.72 -12.81
C TYR A 85 -5.65 -9.37 -13.87
N LYS A 86 -6.87 -9.83 -13.67
CA LYS A 86 -8.05 -9.41 -14.44
C LYS A 86 -9.17 -9.03 -13.51
N GLY A 87 -9.89 -8.01 -13.90
CA GLY A 87 -10.93 -7.46 -13.09
C GLY A 87 -11.90 -6.58 -13.83
N VAL A 88 -12.52 -5.71 -13.08
CA VAL A 88 -13.46 -4.70 -13.56
C VAL A 88 -13.14 -3.36 -12.91
N ALA A 89 -13.38 -2.29 -13.66
CA ALA A 89 -13.28 -0.92 -13.18
C ALA A 89 -14.34 -0.60 -12.11
N GLU A 90 -14.28 0.57 -11.54
CA GLU A 90 -15.18 1.10 -10.52
C GLU A 90 -16.68 0.92 -10.79
N ASN A 91 -17.09 0.95 -12.05
CA ASN A 91 -18.50 0.71 -12.43
C ASN A 91 -18.90 -0.78 -12.31
N GLY A 92 -17.99 -1.67 -11.90
CA GLY A 92 -18.24 -3.11 -11.71
C GLY A 92 -18.41 -3.91 -13.00
N THR A 93 -18.28 -3.31 -14.18
CA THR A 93 -18.60 -3.95 -15.46
C THR A 93 -17.57 -3.79 -16.56
N THR A 94 -16.82 -2.68 -16.58
CA THR A 94 -15.81 -2.45 -17.62
C THR A 94 -14.59 -3.33 -17.36
N PRO A 95 -14.24 -4.25 -18.31
CA PRO A 95 -13.09 -5.14 -18.11
C PRO A 95 -11.78 -4.36 -18.03
N GLN A 96 -10.96 -4.74 -17.06
CA GLN A 96 -9.60 -4.27 -16.91
C GLN A 96 -8.63 -5.43 -16.73
N ALA A 97 -7.37 -5.19 -17.06
CA ALA A 97 -6.25 -6.06 -16.75
C ALA A 97 -5.12 -5.21 -16.17
N ASP A 98 -4.44 -5.79 -15.21
CA ASP A 98 -3.30 -5.24 -14.55
C ASP A 98 -2.13 -6.23 -14.66
N VAL A 99 -0.94 -5.71 -14.95
CA VAL A 99 0.30 -6.48 -15.11
C VAL A 99 1.39 -5.85 -14.25
N GLU A 100 1.67 -6.48 -13.13
CA GLU A 100 2.83 -6.17 -12.30
C GLU A 100 4.06 -6.94 -12.77
N PHE A 101 5.15 -6.25 -13.08
CA PHE A 101 6.43 -6.84 -13.41
C PHE A 101 7.50 -6.38 -12.42
N VAL A 102 8.03 -7.31 -11.64
CA VAL A 102 9.16 -7.05 -10.76
C VAL A 102 10.44 -6.96 -11.60
N THR A 103 10.91 -5.76 -11.82
CA THR A 103 12.06 -5.53 -12.70
C THR A 103 13.38 -5.98 -12.06
N HIS A 104 14.43 -6.10 -12.86
CA HIS A 104 15.81 -6.28 -12.36
C HIS A 104 16.50 -4.96 -11.98
N LYS A 105 15.73 -3.85 -11.95
CA LYS A 105 16.26 -2.53 -11.64
C LYS A 105 16.02 -2.19 -10.17
N THR A 106 16.92 -1.38 -9.63
CA THR A 106 16.72 -0.71 -8.37
C THR A 106 16.75 0.80 -8.56
N LYS A 107 16.10 1.52 -7.66
CA LYS A 107 16.21 2.98 -7.53
C LYS A 107 16.74 3.32 -6.15
N ARG A 108 17.78 4.18 -6.11
CA ARG A 108 18.36 4.61 -4.84
C ARG A 108 17.58 5.78 -4.27
N ILE A 109 16.92 5.58 -3.13
CA ILE A 109 16.08 6.57 -2.43
C ILE A 109 16.50 6.60 -0.96
N LEU A 110 16.79 7.77 -0.40
CA LEU A 110 17.30 7.93 0.97
C LEU A 110 18.49 6.99 1.31
N GLY A 111 19.32 6.67 0.29
CA GLY A 111 20.45 5.75 0.44
C GLY A 111 20.11 4.26 0.39
N VAL A 112 18.84 3.89 0.28
CA VAL A 112 18.34 2.51 0.14
C VAL A 112 18.16 2.16 -1.33
N ASP A 113 18.57 0.96 -1.75
CA ASP A 113 18.34 0.45 -3.10
C ASP A 113 16.98 -0.26 -3.16
N ALA A 114 15.94 0.49 -3.56
CA ALA A 114 14.58 -0.01 -3.66
C ALA A 114 14.36 -0.80 -4.95
N THR A 115 13.72 -1.96 -4.86
CA THR A 115 13.26 -2.77 -6.00
C THR A 115 12.21 -2.00 -6.79
N VAL A 116 12.38 -1.92 -8.11
CA VAL A 116 11.41 -1.27 -8.99
C VAL A 116 10.41 -2.30 -9.51
N VAL A 117 9.15 -2.10 -9.22
CA VAL A 117 8.03 -2.86 -9.80
C VAL A 117 7.35 -1.97 -10.84
N LEU A 118 7.09 -2.53 -12.01
CA LEU A 118 6.37 -1.85 -13.09
C LEU A 118 4.95 -2.39 -13.16
N ASP A 119 4.00 -1.56 -12.83
CA ASP A 119 2.58 -1.80 -12.94
C ASP A 119 2.03 -1.19 -14.25
N LYS A 120 1.16 -1.92 -14.94
CA LYS A 120 0.49 -1.47 -16.16
C LYS A 120 -0.96 -1.89 -16.17
N VAL A 121 -1.83 -0.90 -16.14
CA VAL A 121 -3.24 -1.14 -16.25
C VAL A 121 -3.77 -0.82 -17.63
N SER A 122 -4.64 -1.69 -18.11
CA SER A 122 -5.37 -1.52 -19.36
C SER A 122 -6.87 -1.72 -19.16
N SER A 123 -7.65 -1.00 -19.95
CA SER A 123 -9.10 -1.17 -20.03
C SER A 123 -9.48 -1.58 -21.44
N ARG A 124 -10.17 -2.72 -21.59
CA ARG A 124 -10.54 -3.29 -22.91
C ARG A 124 -9.34 -3.41 -23.88
N GLY A 125 -8.13 -3.65 -23.32
CA GLY A 125 -6.89 -3.78 -24.09
C GLY A 125 -6.17 -2.46 -24.43
N ALA A 126 -6.77 -1.30 -24.13
CA ALA A 126 -6.10 -0.01 -24.26
C ALA A 126 -5.41 0.38 -22.95
N PRO A 127 -4.17 0.92 -23.00
CA PRO A 127 -3.48 1.36 -21.78
C PRO A 127 -4.25 2.50 -21.15
N ILE A 128 -4.30 2.52 -19.80
CA ILE A 128 -4.89 3.62 -19.02
C ILE A 128 -3.92 4.18 -17.99
N GLU A 129 -3.00 3.33 -17.46
CA GLU A 129 -2.06 3.74 -16.45
C GLU A 129 -0.76 2.94 -16.55
N ARG A 130 0.32 3.56 -16.09
CA ARG A 130 1.61 2.92 -15.88
C ARG A 130 2.27 3.55 -14.67
N THR A 131 2.70 2.70 -13.73
CA THR A 131 3.34 3.11 -12.50
C THR A 131 4.67 2.39 -12.31
N TYR A 132 5.67 3.08 -11.77
CA TYR A 132 6.90 2.51 -11.27
C TYR A 132 6.93 2.67 -9.76
N ASP A 133 6.73 1.59 -9.05
CA ASP A 133 6.69 1.52 -7.59
C ASP A 133 8.06 1.16 -7.04
N TRP A 134 8.39 1.65 -5.84
CA TRP A 134 9.69 1.43 -5.23
C TRP A 134 9.56 0.80 -3.85
N TYR A 135 9.95 -0.47 -3.74
CA TYR A 135 9.86 -1.26 -2.52
C TYR A 135 11.23 -1.67 -1.99
N ALA A 136 11.41 -1.64 -0.68
CA ALA A 136 12.59 -2.22 -0.04
C ALA A 136 12.20 -2.97 1.22
N GLN A 137 12.97 -4.00 1.58
CA GLN A 137 12.74 -4.80 2.78
C GLN A 137 13.77 -4.46 3.85
N ASP A 138 13.31 -4.23 5.07
CA ASP A 138 14.22 -4.09 6.21
C ASP A 138 14.69 -5.46 6.73
N ARG A 139 15.69 -5.46 7.60
CA ARG A 139 16.26 -6.70 8.19
C ARG A 139 15.28 -7.44 9.09
N GLN A 140 14.21 -6.80 9.54
CA GLN A 140 13.13 -7.41 10.29
C GLN A 140 12.16 -8.14 9.35
N GLY A 141 12.19 -7.84 8.03
CA GLY A 141 11.33 -8.42 7.01
C GLY A 141 10.10 -7.59 6.65
N ASN A 142 9.97 -6.35 7.17
CA ASN A 142 8.92 -5.45 6.73
C ASN A 142 9.21 -4.91 5.33
N VAL A 143 8.19 -4.83 4.49
CA VAL A 143 8.29 -4.21 3.16
C VAL A 143 7.87 -2.77 3.25
N TRP A 144 8.82 -1.89 2.96
CA TRP A 144 8.65 -0.46 2.92
C TRP A 144 8.33 0.02 1.51
N TYR A 145 7.45 1.02 1.42
CA TYR A 145 7.10 1.73 0.20
C TYR A 145 7.77 3.09 0.18
N PHE A 146 8.61 3.30 -0.82
CA PHE A 146 9.40 4.51 -0.98
C PHE A 146 8.80 5.49 -1.98
N GLY A 147 7.63 5.19 -2.52
CA GLY A 147 6.90 6.04 -3.46
C GLY A 147 6.77 5.44 -4.84
N GLU A 148 6.28 6.27 -5.76
CA GLU A 148 5.94 5.86 -7.11
C GLU A 148 6.11 6.99 -8.15
N ASP A 149 6.26 6.58 -9.42
CA ASP A 149 6.15 7.45 -10.59
C ASP A 149 4.99 6.96 -11.46
N ALA A 150 3.80 7.44 -11.14
CA ALA A 150 2.56 7.10 -11.81
C ALA A 150 2.30 8.01 -13.02
N SER A 151 1.72 7.45 -14.07
CA SER A 151 1.37 8.16 -15.29
C SER A 151 0.08 7.62 -15.88
N GLU A 152 -0.87 8.50 -16.16
CA GLU A 152 -2.12 8.20 -16.85
C GLU A 152 -1.95 8.30 -18.37
N PHE A 153 -2.57 7.40 -19.12
CA PHE A 153 -2.55 7.46 -20.60
C PHE A 153 -3.68 8.35 -21.10
N LYS A 154 -3.32 9.54 -21.58
CA LYS A 154 -4.27 10.55 -22.08
C LYS A 154 -3.84 11.05 -23.48
N HIS A 155 -4.77 11.10 -24.42
CA HIS A 155 -4.55 11.64 -25.77
C HIS A 155 -3.35 11.01 -26.51
N GLY A 156 -3.11 9.70 -26.34
CA GLY A 156 -2.07 8.96 -27.04
C GLY A 156 -0.68 8.98 -26.39
N HIS A 157 -0.51 9.56 -25.20
CA HIS A 157 0.74 9.59 -24.47
C HIS A 157 0.52 9.49 -22.94
N TYR A 158 1.59 9.12 -22.21
CA TYR A 158 1.56 9.10 -20.75
C TYR A 158 1.81 10.49 -20.20
N VAL A 159 0.97 10.91 -19.27
CA VAL A 159 1.04 12.19 -18.52
C VAL A 159 1.25 11.85 -17.05
N LYS A 160 2.22 12.48 -16.41
CA LYS A 160 2.50 12.26 -14.99
C LYS A 160 1.25 12.50 -14.16
N ALA A 161 0.93 11.56 -13.28
CA ALA A 161 -0.18 11.65 -12.36
C ALA A 161 0.20 12.50 -11.12
N SER A 162 -0.80 13.12 -10.49
CA SER A 162 -0.60 14.05 -9.35
C SER A 162 -0.27 13.35 -8.04
N ASP A 163 -0.49 12.07 -7.96
CA ASP A 163 -0.23 11.16 -6.85
C ASP A 163 1.21 10.62 -6.82
N SER A 164 1.98 10.82 -7.88
CA SER A 164 3.40 10.45 -7.88
C SER A 164 4.15 11.15 -6.75
N TRP A 165 4.91 10.39 -5.98
CA TRP A 165 5.71 10.90 -4.88
C TRP A 165 6.97 10.06 -4.66
N GLU A 166 7.95 10.62 -3.95
CA GLU A 166 9.21 9.94 -3.62
C GLU A 166 9.60 10.26 -2.18
N ALA A 167 9.95 9.25 -1.42
CA ALA A 167 10.40 9.41 -0.04
C ALA A 167 11.64 10.31 0.03
N GLY A 168 11.60 11.30 0.95
CA GLY A 168 12.64 12.30 1.11
C GLY A 168 12.48 13.55 0.24
N VAL A 169 11.60 13.52 -0.76
CA VAL A 169 11.24 14.71 -1.55
C VAL A 169 10.09 15.42 -0.85
N ASP A 170 10.19 16.73 -0.72
CA ASP A 170 9.20 17.61 -0.06
C ASP A 170 8.77 17.13 1.35
N GLY A 171 9.66 16.37 2.01
CA GLY A 171 9.46 15.87 3.36
C GLY A 171 8.54 14.64 3.46
N ALA A 172 8.18 14.00 2.35
CA ALA A 172 7.40 12.76 2.36
C ALA A 172 8.22 11.61 2.97
N PRO A 173 7.78 10.95 4.06
CA PRO A 173 8.44 9.77 4.59
C PRO A 173 7.93 8.50 3.90
N PRO A 174 8.74 7.43 3.81
CA PRO A 174 8.25 6.12 3.35
C PRO A 174 7.31 5.48 4.37
N GLY A 175 6.43 4.59 3.91
CA GLY A 175 5.54 3.81 4.76
C GLY A 175 5.82 2.32 4.66
N ILE A 176 4.94 1.49 5.25
CA ILE A 176 5.01 0.02 5.20
C ILE A 176 3.78 -0.51 4.47
N VAL A 177 4.00 -1.36 3.46
CA VAL A 177 2.92 -2.01 2.73
C VAL A 177 2.68 -3.45 3.21
N MET A 178 3.69 -4.08 3.84
CA MET A 178 3.55 -5.40 4.44
C MET A 178 4.48 -5.55 5.65
N GLU A 179 3.92 -5.94 6.79
CA GLU A 179 4.71 -6.24 7.97
C GLU A 179 5.43 -7.60 7.84
N ALA A 180 6.54 -7.76 8.54
CA ALA A 180 7.27 -9.03 8.62
C ALA A 180 6.42 -10.16 9.24
N HIS A 181 5.66 -9.81 10.28
CA HIS A 181 4.83 -10.73 11.06
C HIS A 181 3.45 -10.13 11.33
N PRO A 182 2.61 -9.95 10.29
CA PRO A 182 1.33 -9.28 10.41
C PRO A 182 0.39 -10.03 11.36
N LYS A 183 -0.19 -9.31 12.32
CA LYS A 183 -1.15 -9.83 13.29
C LYS A 183 -2.49 -9.13 13.15
N GLN A 184 -3.57 -9.83 13.41
CA GLN A 184 -4.90 -9.23 13.40
C GLN A 184 -4.96 -8.01 14.31
N GLY A 185 -5.41 -6.90 13.73
CA GLY A 185 -5.53 -5.61 14.42
C GLY A 185 -4.35 -4.66 14.19
N ASP A 186 -3.21 -5.14 13.69
CA ASP A 186 -2.10 -4.28 13.31
C ASP A 186 -2.56 -3.28 12.23
N ALA A 187 -2.09 -2.04 12.35
CA ALA A 187 -2.44 -0.98 11.41
C ALA A 187 -1.23 -0.06 11.21
N TYR A 188 -0.95 0.28 9.97
CA TYR A 188 0.25 1.00 9.57
C TYR A 188 -0.04 2.00 8.44
N ARG A 189 0.78 3.05 8.35
CA ARG A 189 0.81 3.95 7.19
C ARG A 189 1.53 3.25 6.06
N GLN A 190 0.87 3.19 4.91
CA GLN A 190 1.48 2.76 3.66
C GLN A 190 2.11 3.96 2.96
N GLU A 191 1.46 5.11 3.07
CA GLU A 191 1.88 6.39 2.53
C GLU A 191 1.56 7.53 3.49
N TYR A 192 2.40 8.56 3.46
CA TYR A 192 2.17 9.76 4.25
C TYR A 192 2.75 10.99 3.57
N TYR A 193 2.06 11.46 2.55
CA TYR A 193 2.38 12.71 1.85
C TYR A 193 1.11 13.54 1.74
N PRO A 194 0.87 14.48 2.69
CA PRO A 194 -0.38 15.25 2.77
C PRO A 194 -0.73 15.96 1.45
N GLY A 195 -1.95 15.76 0.97
CA GLY A 195 -2.45 16.30 -0.30
C GLY A 195 -2.13 15.44 -1.53
N HIS A 196 -1.32 14.39 -1.39
CA HIS A 196 -0.90 13.52 -2.49
C HIS A 196 -1.14 12.03 -2.20
N ALA A 197 -0.71 11.53 -1.03
CA ALA A 197 -0.78 10.11 -0.68
C ALA A 197 -0.95 9.94 0.85
N LEU A 198 -2.04 9.30 1.30
CA LEU A 198 -2.36 9.16 2.74
C LEU A 198 -2.94 7.79 3.08
N ASP A 199 -2.39 6.74 2.48
CA ASP A 199 -2.94 5.40 2.60
C ASP A 199 -2.49 4.67 3.85
N LYS A 200 -3.41 3.86 4.37
CA LYS A 200 -3.26 3.08 5.60
C LYS A 200 -3.75 1.66 5.38
N GLY A 201 -2.95 0.71 5.81
CA GLY A 201 -3.32 -0.69 5.89
C GLY A 201 -3.73 -1.10 7.31
N LYS A 202 -4.67 -2.04 7.40
CA LYS A 202 -5.01 -2.72 8.64
C LYS A 202 -5.17 -4.21 8.39
N VAL A 203 -4.48 -5.01 9.19
CA VAL A 203 -4.56 -6.47 9.13
C VAL A 203 -5.89 -6.94 9.74
N LEU A 204 -6.66 -7.67 8.95
CA LEU A 204 -7.91 -8.30 9.38
C LEU A 204 -7.70 -9.71 9.92
N GLY A 205 -6.50 -10.28 9.70
CA GLY A 205 -6.16 -11.65 10.06
C GLY A 205 -6.20 -12.62 8.89
N THR A 206 -6.30 -13.92 9.18
CA THR A 206 -6.39 -14.96 8.16
C THR A 206 -7.81 -15.03 7.58
N ALA A 207 -7.89 -15.27 6.27
CA ALA A 207 -9.14 -15.56 5.57
C ALA A 207 -9.13 -17.01 5.07
N GLY A 208 -10.33 -17.60 4.93
CA GLY A 208 -10.57 -18.94 4.39
C GLY A 208 -10.24 -19.05 2.91
N PRO A 209 -10.69 -20.13 2.24
CA PRO A 209 -10.34 -20.37 0.84
C PRO A 209 -10.72 -19.19 -0.06
N ILE A 210 -9.75 -18.71 -0.83
CA ILE A 210 -9.93 -17.69 -1.87
C ILE A 210 -9.77 -18.35 -3.23
N LYS A 211 -10.83 -18.30 -4.03
CA LYS A 211 -10.84 -18.79 -5.41
C LYS A 211 -10.62 -17.66 -6.37
N VAL A 212 -9.56 -17.75 -7.15
CA VAL A 212 -9.25 -16.83 -8.26
C VAL A 212 -8.97 -17.66 -9.54
N PRO A 213 -8.90 -17.04 -10.72
CA PRO A 213 -8.63 -17.77 -11.97
C PRO A 213 -7.33 -18.58 -11.94
N PHE A 214 -6.29 -18.10 -11.27
CA PHE A 214 -5.02 -18.81 -11.15
C PHE A 214 -5.16 -20.13 -10.41
N ARG A 215 -5.79 -20.14 -9.22
CA ARG A 215 -6.04 -21.32 -8.39
C ARG A 215 -6.91 -21.02 -7.17
N ILE A 216 -7.16 -22.04 -6.37
CA ILE A 216 -7.74 -21.89 -5.02
C ILE A 216 -6.61 -21.82 -4.00
N PHE A 217 -6.61 -20.80 -3.15
CA PHE A 217 -5.72 -20.65 -2.01
C PHE A 217 -6.47 -21.01 -0.73
N GLY A 218 -5.96 -21.99 0.03
CA GLY A 218 -6.63 -22.50 1.24
C GLY A 218 -6.68 -21.48 2.37
N THR A 219 -5.57 -20.77 2.59
CA THR A 219 -5.45 -19.72 3.62
C THR A 219 -4.72 -18.53 3.05
N THR A 220 -5.23 -17.33 3.31
CA THR A 220 -4.64 -16.05 2.93
C THR A 220 -4.56 -15.13 4.14
N LEU A 221 -3.63 -14.20 4.11
CA LEU A 221 -3.70 -13.00 4.95
C LEU A 221 -4.70 -12.02 4.31
N SER A 222 -5.53 -11.38 5.11
CA SER A 222 -6.40 -10.32 4.60
C SER A 222 -6.12 -8.99 5.30
N THR A 223 -6.11 -7.91 4.51
CA THR A 223 -6.01 -6.52 4.96
C THR A 223 -7.24 -5.73 4.51
N VAL A 224 -7.43 -4.58 5.10
CA VAL A 224 -8.28 -3.52 4.57
C VAL A 224 -7.43 -2.26 4.46
N GLU A 225 -7.56 -1.58 3.33
CA GLU A 225 -6.84 -0.36 3.01
C GLU A 225 -7.82 0.79 2.90
N THR A 226 -7.41 1.97 3.35
CA THR A 226 -8.21 3.20 3.35
C THR A 226 -7.31 4.38 3.07
N SER A 227 -7.81 5.37 2.33
CA SER A 227 -7.09 6.61 2.08
C SER A 227 -7.64 7.74 2.94
N GLY A 228 -6.75 8.58 3.47
CA GLY A 228 -7.11 9.83 4.12
C GLY A 228 -7.62 10.88 3.13
N LEU A 229 -7.36 10.70 1.84
CA LEU A 229 -7.82 11.57 0.76
C LEU A 229 -9.22 11.16 0.26
N GLU A 230 -9.63 9.91 0.49
CA GLU A 230 -10.95 9.38 0.12
C GLU A 230 -11.69 8.81 1.34
N PRO A 231 -12.17 9.67 2.25
CA PRO A 231 -12.81 9.23 3.49
C PRO A 231 -14.18 8.58 3.21
N GLY A 232 -14.22 7.36 2.89
CA GLY A 232 -15.46 6.65 2.53
C GLY A 232 -15.18 5.47 1.63
N ALA A 233 -13.99 5.41 1.03
CA ALA A 233 -13.51 4.26 0.29
C ALA A 233 -12.78 3.27 1.22
N ALA A 234 -12.93 1.99 0.92
CA ALA A 234 -12.16 0.93 1.55
C ALA A 234 -11.99 -0.24 0.59
N GLU A 235 -10.78 -0.76 0.53
CA GLU A 235 -10.40 -1.90 -0.28
C GLU A 235 -9.93 -3.05 0.60
N LYS A 236 -10.31 -4.28 0.25
CA LYS A 236 -9.78 -5.50 0.85
C LYS A 236 -8.80 -6.17 -0.09
N LYS A 237 -7.61 -6.49 0.45
CA LYS A 237 -6.62 -7.31 -0.24
C LYS A 237 -6.43 -8.65 0.45
N TYR A 238 -6.10 -9.66 -0.35
CA TYR A 238 -5.86 -11.03 0.12
C TYR A 238 -4.50 -11.48 -0.42
N TYR A 239 -3.61 -11.84 0.49
CA TYR A 239 -2.25 -12.22 0.19
C TYR A 239 -2.02 -13.71 0.47
N ALA A 240 -1.49 -14.42 -0.51
CA ALA A 240 -1.09 -15.81 -0.35
C ALA A 240 0.41 -15.93 -0.11
N ALA A 241 0.78 -16.74 0.88
CA ALA A 241 2.18 -16.98 1.21
C ALA A 241 2.98 -17.47 -0.01
N GLY A 242 4.11 -16.82 -0.29
CA GLY A 242 5.00 -17.12 -1.41
C GLY A 242 4.50 -16.67 -2.79
N VAL A 243 3.38 -15.94 -2.85
CA VAL A 243 2.80 -15.45 -4.11
C VAL A 243 2.64 -13.94 -4.12
N GLY A 244 2.11 -13.34 -3.06
CA GLY A 244 1.76 -11.93 -3.02
C GLY A 244 0.25 -11.72 -2.99
N ASN A 245 -0.21 -10.57 -3.48
CA ASN A 245 -1.62 -10.26 -3.64
C ASN A 245 -2.28 -11.22 -4.64
N VAL A 246 -3.41 -11.80 -4.27
CA VAL A 246 -4.15 -12.74 -5.13
C VAL A 246 -5.55 -12.27 -5.46
N LEU A 247 -6.09 -11.38 -4.66
CA LEU A 247 -7.38 -10.76 -4.87
C LEU A 247 -7.42 -9.42 -4.16
N GLU A 248 -7.85 -8.41 -4.86
CA GLU A 248 -8.25 -7.13 -4.28
C GLU A 248 -9.65 -6.77 -4.74
N ARG A 249 -10.36 -6.08 -3.88
CA ARG A 249 -11.70 -5.58 -4.18
C ARG A 249 -12.07 -4.41 -3.31
N VAL A 250 -12.62 -3.39 -3.89
CA VAL A 250 -13.26 -2.31 -3.16
C VAL A 250 -14.49 -2.87 -2.46
N VAL A 251 -14.61 -2.63 -1.16
CA VAL A 251 -15.73 -3.07 -0.32
C VAL A 251 -16.61 -1.90 0.12
N LYS A 252 -16.13 -0.68 -0.09
CA LYS A 252 -16.86 0.56 0.16
C LYS A 252 -16.36 1.64 -0.79
N GLY A 253 -17.27 2.32 -1.48
CA GLY A 253 -16.97 3.38 -2.44
C GLY A 253 -17.44 3.02 -3.84
N ASN A 254 -16.74 2.12 -4.50
CA ASN A 254 -17.06 1.67 -5.86
C ASN A 254 -17.10 0.13 -5.97
N HIS A 255 -16.99 -0.44 -7.18
CA HIS A 255 -17.11 -1.89 -7.43
C HIS A 255 -15.85 -2.48 -8.07
N GLU A 256 -14.73 -1.77 -8.01
CA GLU A 256 -13.47 -2.25 -8.58
C GLU A 256 -13.01 -3.55 -7.90
N ARG A 257 -12.43 -4.41 -8.73
CA ARG A 257 -11.90 -5.68 -8.27
C ARG A 257 -10.89 -6.22 -9.26
N PHE A 258 -9.78 -6.78 -8.76
CA PHE A 258 -8.82 -7.54 -9.53
C PHE A 258 -8.52 -8.89 -8.89
N ALA A 259 -8.37 -9.93 -9.70
CA ALA A 259 -8.07 -11.28 -9.27
C ALA A 259 -6.91 -11.85 -10.07
N LEU A 260 -5.99 -12.53 -9.40
CA LEU A 260 -4.80 -13.12 -10.00
C LEU A 260 -5.16 -14.19 -11.02
N VAL A 261 -4.59 -14.06 -12.23
CA VAL A 261 -4.79 -14.98 -13.37
C VAL A 261 -3.55 -15.83 -13.60
N SER A 262 -2.36 -15.25 -13.51
CA SER A 262 -1.11 -15.98 -13.70
C SER A 262 0.03 -15.36 -12.94
N VAL A 263 1.02 -16.20 -12.62
CA VAL A 263 2.34 -15.81 -12.13
C VAL A 263 3.37 -16.52 -13.03
N SER A 264 4.32 -15.79 -13.55
CA SER A 264 5.41 -16.34 -14.36
C SER A 264 6.74 -15.71 -13.95
N PRO A 265 7.86 -16.47 -14.05
CA PRO A 265 9.20 -15.96 -13.88
C PRO A 265 9.54 -14.95 -14.96
#